data_d393ee85b7bb1cf042de1dd23b8a395a
#
_entry.id   d393ee85b7bb1cf042de1dd23b8a395a
#
_cell.length_a   1.000
_cell.length_b   1.000
_cell.length_c   1.000
_cell.angle_alpha   90.00
_cell.angle_beta   90.00
_cell.angle_gamma   90.00
#
_symmetry.space_group_name_H-M   'P 1'
#
loop_
_entity.id
_entity.type
_entity.pdbx_description
1 polymer ?
#
loop_
_entity_poly.entity_id
_entity_poly.type
_entity_poly.pdbx_seq_one_letter_code
_entity_poly.pdbx_strand_id
1 'polypeptide(L)'
;MVERVEVDLRGTQAFSGAVFRYAVVERVARSCLGHGVAFLAFGFGTANLRLVLDGDEAGIREVLRGVKVGTARAALRWGVTLGRGSHLRTSSDDVTSAVVWAHLAPGDERGPLATPWSSHRDLLGFRYASFFDPRVVRQRVDPREVHARCGGEALPDGWPPPPAAPHEVSSLLRIAAAVLGVLPADRRCFRMFVHLSRAYGLRTGDIAHALALTPRRVRQLGAQAEPLLGVALTTAGHPMLSRVP
;
A
#
# COMPACT_ATOMS: atom_id res chain seq x y z
N MET A 1 21.77 0.76 7.36
CA MET A 1 21.41 1.97 8.15
C MET A 1 19.92 2.18 7.98
N VAL A 2 19.19 2.25 9.09
CA VAL A 2 17.73 2.50 9.05
C VAL A 2 17.48 4.01 9.06
N GLU A 3 16.68 4.49 8.12
CA GLU A 3 16.29 5.88 8.04
C GLU A 3 14.78 6.06 8.13
N ARG A 4 14.36 7.03 8.92
CA ARG A 4 13.03 7.60 8.92
C ARG A 4 12.99 8.75 7.91
N VAL A 5 12.06 8.68 6.99
CA VAL A 5 11.88 9.73 5.97
C VAL A 5 10.47 10.26 6.11
N GLU A 6 10.33 11.54 6.36
CA GLU A 6 9.06 12.24 6.32
C GLU A 6 9.00 13.11 5.06
N VAL A 7 8.04 12.84 4.21
CA VAL A 7 7.77 13.64 3.01
C VAL A 7 6.62 14.57 3.34
N ASP A 8 6.89 15.87 3.32
CA ASP A 8 5.89 16.92 3.53
C ASP A 8 5.02 17.07 2.28
N LEU A 9 3.72 17.00 2.48
CA LEU A 9 2.71 17.00 1.43
C LEU A 9 1.72 18.17 1.59
N ARG A 10 2.05 19.13 2.45
CA ARG A 10 1.21 20.31 2.69
C ARG A 10 0.92 21.06 1.40
N GLY A 11 -0.31 21.58 1.28
CA GLY A 11 -0.78 22.26 0.08
C GLY A 11 -1.28 21.36 -1.04
N THR A 12 -1.32 20.05 -0.80
CA THR A 12 -1.78 19.07 -1.79
C THR A 12 -3.10 18.45 -1.33
N GLN A 13 -4.22 18.92 -1.85
CA GLN A 13 -5.53 18.24 -1.66
C GLN A 13 -5.54 16.80 -2.22
N ALA A 14 -4.54 16.46 -2.97
CA ALA A 14 -4.32 15.21 -3.67
C ALA A 14 -4.12 13.99 -2.78
N PHE A 15 -3.64 14.15 -1.58
CA PHE A 15 -3.38 13.04 -0.68
C PHE A 15 -4.63 12.42 -0.03
N SER A 16 -5.79 13.00 -0.22
CA SER A 16 -7.07 12.39 0.13
C SER A 16 -7.46 11.25 -0.82
N GLY A 17 -6.94 11.24 -2.06
CA GLY A 17 -7.26 10.24 -3.07
C GLY A 17 -6.56 8.89 -2.85
N ALA A 18 -7.34 7.82 -2.68
CA ALA A 18 -6.84 6.45 -2.55
C ALA A 18 -5.88 6.05 -3.68
N VAL A 19 -6.20 6.44 -4.89
CA VAL A 19 -5.44 6.15 -6.11
C VAL A 19 -4.04 6.75 -6.06
N PHE A 20 -3.93 7.99 -5.63
CA PHE A 20 -2.66 8.68 -5.56
C PHE A 20 -1.77 8.08 -4.46
N ARG A 21 -2.33 7.83 -3.27
CA ARG A 21 -1.60 7.18 -2.16
C ARG A 21 -1.03 5.84 -2.60
N TYR A 22 -1.84 5.03 -3.26
CA TYR A 22 -1.38 3.72 -3.77
C TYR A 22 -0.24 3.88 -4.78
N ALA A 23 -0.38 4.75 -5.78
CA ALA A 23 0.64 4.97 -6.80
C ALA A 23 1.97 5.45 -6.21
N VAL A 24 1.90 6.28 -5.16
CA VAL A 24 3.11 6.73 -4.44
C VAL A 24 3.79 5.58 -3.73
N VAL A 25 3.06 4.78 -2.93
CA VAL A 25 3.65 3.66 -2.19
C VAL A 25 4.18 2.58 -3.13
N GLU A 26 3.44 2.25 -4.18
CA GLU A 26 3.92 1.31 -5.21
C GLU A 26 5.21 1.81 -5.86
N ARG A 27 5.32 3.11 -6.11
CA ARG A 27 6.53 3.71 -6.66
C ARG A 27 7.70 3.65 -5.68
N VAL A 28 7.46 3.92 -4.39
CA VAL A 28 8.47 3.74 -3.33
C VAL A 28 8.99 2.30 -3.36
N ALA A 29 8.10 1.33 -3.29
CA ALA A 29 8.48 -0.08 -3.25
C ALA A 29 9.29 -0.54 -4.46
N ARG A 30 8.88 -0.14 -5.67
CA ARG A 30 9.63 -0.42 -6.90
C ARG A 30 11.01 0.22 -6.91
N SER A 31 11.11 1.45 -6.40
CA SER A 31 12.39 2.15 -6.29
C SER A 31 13.31 1.45 -5.29
N CYS A 32 12.77 1.04 -4.15
CA CYS A 32 13.50 0.28 -3.13
C CYS A 32 14.07 -1.02 -3.71
N LEU A 33 13.23 -1.80 -4.41
CA LEU A 33 13.64 -3.04 -5.07
C LEU A 33 14.76 -2.79 -6.11
N GLY A 34 14.65 -1.72 -6.89
CA GLY A 34 15.64 -1.38 -7.92
C GLY A 34 17.00 -0.93 -7.39
N HIS A 35 17.06 -0.51 -6.14
CA HIS A 35 18.29 0.00 -5.50
C HIS A 35 18.75 -0.84 -4.29
N GLY A 36 18.19 -2.03 -4.08
CA GLY A 36 18.58 -2.92 -2.98
C GLY A 36 18.28 -2.36 -1.59
N VAL A 37 17.31 -1.45 -1.47
CA VAL A 37 16.87 -0.87 -0.21
C VAL A 37 15.69 -1.65 0.33
N ALA A 38 15.72 -2.05 1.60
CA ALA A 38 14.58 -2.68 2.25
C ALA A 38 13.52 -1.63 2.61
N PHE A 39 12.28 -1.89 2.22
CA PHE A 39 11.12 -1.07 2.55
C PHE A 39 10.45 -1.63 3.81
N LEU A 40 10.67 -1.01 4.96
CA LEU A 40 10.27 -1.56 6.26
C LEU A 40 8.89 -1.09 6.73
N ALA A 41 8.50 0.14 6.46
CA ALA A 41 7.19 0.64 6.84
C ALA A 41 6.78 1.89 6.05
N PHE A 42 5.47 2.12 6.01
CA PHE A 42 4.90 3.38 5.56
C PHE A 42 3.64 3.75 6.35
N GLY A 43 3.33 5.04 6.35
CA GLY A 43 2.08 5.57 6.86
C GLY A 43 1.78 6.95 6.29
N PHE A 44 0.54 7.16 5.85
CA PHE A 44 0.05 8.44 5.37
C PHE A 44 -0.67 9.18 6.48
N GLY A 45 -0.16 10.34 6.84
CA GLY A 45 -0.89 11.33 7.63
C GLY A 45 -1.79 12.20 6.75
N THR A 46 -2.35 13.23 7.35
CA THR A 46 -3.17 14.22 6.65
C THR A 46 -2.37 15.08 5.69
N ALA A 47 -1.12 15.37 6.04
CA ALA A 47 -0.23 16.27 5.29
C ALA A 47 1.17 15.70 5.05
N ASN A 48 1.41 14.44 5.39
CA ASN A 48 2.72 13.82 5.25
C ASN A 48 2.63 12.35 4.88
N LEU A 49 3.74 11.84 4.33
CA LEU A 49 4.01 10.41 4.18
C LEU A 49 5.25 10.08 4.98
N ARG A 50 5.15 9.11 5.86
CA ARG A 50 6.28 8.57 6.62
C ARG A 50 6.72 7.25 6.01
N LEU A 51 8.02 7.09 5.83
CA LEU A 51 8.64 5.89 5.29
C LEU A 51 9.75 5.43 6.24
N VAL A 52 9.95 4.13 6.35
CA VAL A 52 11.12 3.53 6.99
C VAL A 52 11.86 2.70 5.96
N LEU A 53 13.10 3.07 5.70
CA LEU A 53 13.97 2.48 4.69
C LEU A 53 15.23 1.96 5.36
N ASP A 54 15.72 0.79 4.93
CA ASP A 54 17.01 0.25 5.38
C ASP A 54 17.89 -0.05 4.18
N GLY A 55 19.05 0.58 4.13
CA GLY A 55 19.99 0.46 3.03
C GLY A 55 21.23 1.35 3.24
N ASP A 56 22.06 1.39 2.25
CA ASP A 56 23.15 2.36 2.23
C ASP A 56 22.64 3.76 1.85
N GLU A 57 23.46 4.77 2.13
CA GLU A 57 23.07 6.16 1.88
C GLU A 57 22.84 6.45 0.40
N ALA A 58 23.63 5.84 -0.49
CA ALA A 58 23.52 6.03 -1.93
C ALA A 58 22.19 5.45 -2.45
N GLY A 59 21.84 4.22 -2.07
CA GLY A 59 20.60 3.56 -2.42
C GLY A 59 19.37 4.33 -1.94
N ILE A 60 19.38 4.77 -0.68
CA ILE A 60 18.28 5.56 -0.10
C ILE A 60 18.12 6.89 -0.85
N ARG A 61 19.21 7.58 -1.19
CA ARG A 61 19.17 8.82 -1.98
C ARG A 61 18.53 8.61 -3.36
N GLU A 62 18.88 7.51 -4.03
CA GLU A 62 18.29 7.17 -5.33
C GLU A 62 16.82 6.80 -5.23
N VAL A 63 16.43 6.07 -4.18
CA VAL A 63 15.00 5.80 -3.88
C VAL A 63 14.24 7.11 -3.75
N LEU A 64 14.69 8.05 -2.94
CA LEU A 64 14.02 9.33 -2.71
C LEU A 64 13.94 10.18 -3.98
N ARG A 65 15.00 10.19 -4.80
CA ARG A 65 14.99 10.84 -6.12
C ARG A 65 13.93 10.22 -7.03
N GLY A 66 13.88 8.88 -7.09
CA GLY A 66 12.90 8.13 -7.88
C GLY A 66 11.47 8.36 -7.42
N VAL A 67 11.23 8.41 -6.11
CA VAL A 67 9.94 8.72 -5.50
C VAL A 67 9.50 10.14 -5.86
N LYS A 68 10.37 11.15 -5.70
CA LYS A 68 10.08 12.55 -6.04
C LYS A 68 9.65 12.70 -7.50
N VAL A 69 10.44 12.15 -8.44
CA VAL A 69 10.13 12.22 -9.87
C VAL A 69 8.84 11.46 -10.21
N GLY A 70 8.69 10.25 -9.65
CA GLY A 70 7.51 9.42 -9.89
C GLY A 70 6.23 10.05 -9.35
N THR A 71 6.30 10.63 -8.15
CA THR A 71 5.18 11.34 -7.54
C THR A 71 4.77 12.57 -8.34
N ALA A 72 5.74 13.36 -8.82
CA ALA A 72 5.46 14.51 -9.68
C ALA A 72 4.78 14.08 -11.00
N ARG A 73 5.24 13.02 -11.63
CA ARG A 73 4.60 12.48 -12.86
C ARG A 73 3.19 11.95 -12.60
N ALA A 74 2.99 11.26 -11.48
CA ALA A 74 1.65 10.79 -11.09
C ALA A 74 0.72 11.98 -10.83
N ALA A 75 1.20 13.02 -10.16
CA ALA A 75 0.43 14.22 -9.90
C ALA A 75 -0.02 14.91 -11.20
N LEU A 76 0.90 15.10 -12.14
CA LEU A 76 0.58 15.66 -13.46
C LEU A 76 -0.48 14.82 -14.19
N ARG A 77 -0.35 13.49 -14.15
CA ARG A 77 -1.31 12.58 -14.81
C ARG A 77 -2.73 12.71 -14.26
N TRP A 78 -2.86 13.06 -12.98
CA TRP A 78 -4.13 13.05 -12.27
C TRP A 78 -4.62 14.45 -11.90
N GLY A 79 -4.01 15.48 -12.50
CA GLY A 79 -4.42 16.86 -12.31
C GLY A 79 -4.21 17.36 -10.87
N VAL A 80 -3.26 16.74 -10.17
CA VAL A 80 -2.96 17.04 -8.78
C VAL A 80 -1.85 18.07 -8.70
N THR A 81 -2.09 19.16 -7.98
CA THR A 81 -1.02 20.13 -7.69
C THR A 81 -0.19 19.64 -6.52
N LEU A 82 1.11 19.40 -6.75
CA LEU A 82 2.06 19.13 -5.69
C LEU A 82 2.61 20.47 -5.18
N GLY A 83 2.58 20.66 -3.86
CA GLY A 83 3.36 21.69 -3.20
C GLY A 83 4.88 21.43 -3.38
N ARG A 84 5.72 22.38 -2.96
CA ARG A 84 7.16 22.16 -2.85
C ARG A 84 7.41 21.12 -1.77
N GLY A 85 7.42 19.84 -2.15
CA GLY A 85 7.69 18.74 -1.23
C GLY A 85 9.09 18.84 -0.65
N SER A 86 9.18 19.04 0.64
CA SER A 86 10.40 18.82 1.41
C SER A 86 10.39 17.41 1.97
N HIS A 87 11.55 16.84 2.21
CA HIS A 87 11.68 15.62 2.97
C HIS A 87 12.69 15.81 4.09
N LEU A 88 12.34 15.30 5.25
CA LEU A 88 13.22 15.23 6.40
C LEU A 88 13.72 13.80 6.53
N ARG A 89 15.03 13.62 6.68
CA ARG A 89 15.67 12.33 6.93
C ARG A 89 16.24 12.32 8.33
N THR A 90 16.07 11.20 9.02
CA THR A 90 16.65 11.02 10.36
C THR A 90 17.07 9.56 10.51
N SER A 91 18.33 9.31 10.80
CA SER A 91 18.82 7.97 11.14
C SER A 91 18.16 7.46 12.41
N SER A 92 17.95 6.15 12.48
CA SER A 92 17.37 5.49 13.64
C SER A 92 18.12 4.21 13.94
N ASP A 93 18.61 4.08 15.17
CA ASP A 93 19.23 2.84 15.66
C ASP A 93 18.16 1.85 16.16
N ASP A 94 16.96 2.31 16.49
CA ASP A 94 15.82 1.49 16.89
C ASP A 94 14.81 1.33 15.75
N VAL A 95 14.85 0.15 15.12
CA VAL A 95 13.97 -0.22 14.01
C VAL A 95 12.51 -0.26 14.45
N THR A 96 12.24 -0.80 15.64
CA THR A 96 10.88 -0.90 16.20
C THR A 96 10.27 0.48 16.38
N SER A 97 10.98 1.41 17.00
CA SER A 97 10.54 2.80 17.14
C SER A 97 10.32 3.48 15.78
N ALA A 98 11.15 3.21 14.80
CA ALA A 98 10.98 3.76 13.45
C ALA A 98 9.70 3.24 12.78
N VAL A 99 9.43 1.93 12.87
CA VAL A 99 8.22 1.31 12.32
C VAL A 99 6.97 1.84 13.01
N VAL A 100 6.96 1.92 14.35
CA VAL A 100 5.86 2.51 15.14
C VAL A 100 5.59 3.95 14.71
N TRP A 101 6.64 4.76 14.59
CA TRP A 101 6.52 6.16 14.15
C TRP A 101 5.84 6.29 12.77
N ALA A 102 6.15 5.39 11.82
CA ALA A 102 5.49 5.39 10.52
C ALA A 102 4.02 4.97 10.63
N HIS A 103 3.73 3.92 11.41
CA HIS A 103 2.37 3.42 11.57
C HIS A 103 1.43 4.40 12.27
N LEU A 104 1.94 5.28 13.11
CA LEU A 104 1.18 6.34 13.78
C LEU A 104 0.92 7.56 12.89
N ALA A 105 1.46 7.63 11.66
CA ALA A 105 1.24 8.76 10.76
C ALA A 105 -0.24 9.07 10.47
N PRO A 106 -1.14 8.08 10.31
CA PRO A 106 -2.54 8.35 10.03
C PRO A 106 -3.29 9.09 11.16
N GLY A 107 -2.85 8.96 12.42
CA GLY A 107 -3.46 9.63 13.56
C GLY A 107 -4.93 9.27 13.78
N ASP A 108 -5.34 8.04 13.44
CA ASP A 108 -6.73 7.59 13.60
C ASP A 108 -6.99 7.22 15.06
N GLU A 109 -7.91 7.93 15.69
CA GLU A 109 -8.28 7.72 17.10
C GLU A 109 -8.87 6.33 17.38
N ARG A 110 -9.40 5.68 16.36
CA ARG A 110 -9.94 4.30 16.44
C ARG A 110 -8.85 3.22 16.49
N GLY A 111 -7.60 3.64 16.48
CA GLY A 111 -6.44 2.76 16.60
C GLY A 111 -5.76 2.41 15.27
N PRO A 112 -4.62 1.70 15.35
CA PRO A 112 -3.73 1.50 14.21
C PRO A 112 -4.32 0.62 13.09
N LEU A 113 -5.35 -0.18 13.39
CA LEU A 113 -6.03 -1.03 12.43
C LEU A 113 -7.18 -0.33 11.69
N ALA A 114 -7.63 0.84 12.15
CA ALA A 114 -8.79 1.51 11.58
C ALA A 114 -8.53 2.05 10.16
N THR A 115 -7.29 2.39 9.85
CA THR A 115 -6.94 2.96 8.56
C THR A 115 -6.19 2.00 7.65
N PRO A 116 -6.51 1.96 6.34
CA PRO A 116 -5.75 1.18 5.35
C PRO A 116 -4.45 1.87 4.92
N TRP A 117 -4.19 3.09 5.38
CA TRP A 117 -3.11 3.95 4.87
C TRP A 117 -1.80 3.83 5.64
N SER A 118 -1.57 2.68 6.27
CA SER A 118 -0.26 2.30 6.80
C SER A 118 0.03 0.82 6.50
N SER A 119 1.30 0.43 6.59
CA SER A 119 1.71 -0.98 6.48
C SER A 119 1.42 -1.81 7.75
N HIS A 120 0.72 -1.25 8.72
CA HIS A 120 0.43 -1.94 9.99
C HIS A 120 -0.40 -3.22 9.80
N ARG A 121 -1.46 -3.14 8.96
CA ARG A 121 -2.30 -4.30 8.61
C ARG A 121 -1.52 -5.39 7.88
N ASP A 122 -0.55 -5.00 7.04
CA ASP A 122 0.29 -5.93 6.30
C ASP A 122 1.26 -6.64 7.26
N LEU A 123 1.86 -5.89 8.18
CA LEU A 123 2.76 -6.42 9.21
C LEU A 123 2.06 -7.47 10.07
N LEU A 124 0.81 -7.23 10.45
CA LEU A 124 0.02 -8.15 11.28
C LEU A 124 -0.64 -9.29 10.49
N GLY A 125 -0.50 -9.33 9.16
CA GLY A 125 -1.07 -10.39 8.32
C GLY A 125 -2.56 -10.22 8.04
N PHE A 126 -3.16 -9.07 8.34
CA PHE A 126 -4.56 -8.78 8.04
C PHE A 126 -4.79 -8.43 6.56
N ARG A 127 -3.75 -7.98 5.87
CA ARG A 127 -3.82 -7.57 4.46
C ARG A 127 -2.62 -8.11 3.69
N TYR A 128 -2.84 -8.44 2.43
CA TYR A 128 -1.79 -8.67 1.45
C TYR A 128 -1.62 -7.42 0.57
N ALA A 129 -0.40 -6.93 0.48
CA ALA A 129 -0.02 -5.89 -0.48
C ALA A 129 1.14 -6.42 -1.33
N SER A 130 0.95 -6.46 -2.65
CA SER A 130 1.94 -7.02 -3.59
C SER A 130 3.26 -6.25 -3.62
N PHE A 131 3.27 -5.03 -3.14
CA PHE A 131 4.42 -4.13 -3.11
C PHE A 131 5.11 -4.07 -1.74
N PHE A 132 4.60 -4.78 -0.72
CA PHE A 132 5.16 -4.76 0.62
C PHE A 132 5.34 -6.19 1.14
N ASP A 133 6.57 -6.56 1.49
CA ASP A 133 6.86 -7.88 2.06
C ASP A 133 7.02 -7.80 3.60
N PRO A 134 5.98 -8.17 4.35
CA PRO A 134 6.04 -8.13 5.81
C PRO A 134 7.05 -9.09 6.41
N ARG A 135 7.53 -10.11 5.67
CA ARG A 135 8.55 -11.06 6.16
C ARG A 135 9.87 -10.35 6.42
N VAL A 136 10.24 -9.40 5.55
CA VAL A 136 11.46 -8.58 5.72
C VAL A 136 11.40 -7.77 7.01
N VAL A 137 10.22 -7.23 7.33
CA VAL A 137 10.01 -6.44 8.54
C VAL A 137 9.99 -7.31 9.79
N ARG A 138 9.29 -8.45 9.74
CA ARG A 138 9.18 -9.41 10.86
C ARG A 138 10.51 -10.06 11.25
N GLN A 139 11.50 -10.03 10.38
CA GLN A 139 12.88 -10.43 10.73
C GLN A 139 13.61 -9.39 11.58
N ARG A 140 13.12 -8.16 11.64
CA ARG A 140 13.75 -7.02 12.30
C ARG A 140 13.01 -6.54 13.55
N VAL A 141 11.69 -6.78 13.63
CA VAL A 141 10.83 -6.33 14.73
C VAL A 141 9.84 -7.41 15.13
N ASP A 142 9.43 -7.40 16.40
CA ASP A 142 8.28 -8.17 16.85
C ASP A 142 6.97 -7.44 16.49
N PRO A 143 6.11 -8.02 15.65
CA PRO A 143 4.83 -7.42 15.29
C PRO A 143 3.91 -7.14 16.48
N ARG A 144 3.97 -7.94 17.56
CA ARG A 144 3.19 -7.74 18.78
C ARG A 144 3.65 -6.49 19.52
N GLU A 145 4.97 -6.33 19.67
CA GLU A 145 5.53 -5.13 20.29
C GLU A 145 5.16 -3.88 19.50
N VAL A 146 5.32 -3.92 18.16
CA VAL A 146 4.91 -2.80 17.29
C VAL A 146 3.44 -2.47 17.48
N HIS A 147 2.56 -3.49 17.52
CA HIS A 147 1.11 -3.27 17.67
C HIS A 147 0.78 -2.63 19.02
N ALA A 148 1.32 -3.17 20.10
CA ALA A 148 1.13 -2.61 21.44
C ALA A 148 1.62 -1.15 21.55
N ARG A 149 2.80 -0.86 20.99
CA ARG A 149 3.37 0.51 20.98
C ARG A 149 2.58 1.48 20.07
N CYS A 150 1.81 0.97 19.12
CA CYS A 150 0.86 1.78 18.36
C CYS A 150 -0.48 1.99 19.08
N GLY A 151 -0.65 1.53 20.33
CA GLY A 151 -1.90 1.61 21.08
C GLY A 151 -2.94 0.57 20.67
N GLY A 152 -2.51 -0.53 20.00
CA GLY A 152 -3.40 -1.63 19.67
C GLY A 152 -3.74 -2.50 20.89
N GLU A 153 -4.90 -3.13 20.86
CA GLU A 153 -5.33 -4.09 21.87
C GLU A 153 -4.46 -5.36 21.83
N ALA A 154 -4.46 -6.11 22.93
CA ALA A 154 -3.69 -7.34 23.01
C ALA A 154 -4.12 -8.34 21.91
N LEU A 155 -3.16 -8.79 21.14
CA LEU A 155 -3.40 -9.80 20.10
C LEU A 155 -3.54 -11.18 20.73
N PRO A 156 -4.43 -12.05 20.22
CA PRO A 156 -4.61 -13.42 20.69
C PRO A 156 -3.31 -14.23 20.64
N ASP A 157 -3.23 -15.31 21.41
CA ASP A 157 -2.10 -16.23 21.35
C ASP A 157 -1.95 -16.81 19.93
N GLY A 158 -0.69 -16.98 19.52
CA GLY A 158 -0.37 -17.42 18.15
C GLY A 158 -0.49 -16.34 17.08
N TRP A 159 -0.94 -15.14 17.43
CA TRP A 159 -0.97 -14.00 16.53
C TRP A 159 0.40 -13.26 16.49
N PRO A 160 0.88 -12.68 15.40
CA PRO A 160 0.24 -12.62 14.09
C PRO A 160 0.37 -13.94 13.31
N PRO A 161 -0.63 -14.24 12.45
CA PRO A 161 -0.54 -15.39 11.57
C PRO A 161 0.61 -15.19 10.55
N PRO A 162 0.96 -16.21 9.77
CA PRO A 162 1.83 -16.02 8.62
C PRO A 162 1.35 -14.85 7.75
N PRO A 163 2.26 -14.15 7.05
CA PRO A 163 1.86 -13.07 6.15
C PRO A 163 0.74 -13.50 5.22
N ALA A 164 -0.24 -12.61 4.99
CA ALA A 164 -1.35 -12.91 4.12
C ALA A 164 -0.86 -13.29 2.72
N ALA A 165 -1.44 -14.35 2.16
CA ALA A 165 -1.17 -14.78 0.80
C ALA A 165 -2.05 -14.00 -0.20
N PRO A 166 -1.66 -13.94 -1.48
CA PRO A 166 -2.52 -13.44 -2.53
C PRO A 166 -3.85 -14.19 -2.56
N HIS A 167 -4.94 -13.46 -2.82
CA HIS A 167 -6.24 -14.08 -3.01
C HIS A 167 -6.29 -14.83 -4.34
N GLU A 168 -7.07 -15.91 -4.39
CA GLU A 168 -7.37 -16.58 -5.64
C GLU A 168 -8.13 -15.65 -6.60
N VAL A 169 -7.87 -15.81 -7.89
CA VAL A 169 -8.48 -15.00 -8.95
C VAL A 169 -10.01 -15.03 -8.89
N SER A 170 -10.58 -16.22 -8.66
CA SER A 170 -12.04 -16.42 -8.53
C SER A 170 -12.63 -15.66 -7.35
N SER A 171 -11.93 -15.61 -6.24
CA SER A 171 -12.34 -14.86 -5.04
C SER A 171 -12.35 -13.36 -5.30
N LEU A 172 -11.32 -12.83 -5.95
CA LEU A 172 -11.25 -11.41 -6.32
C LEU A 172 -12.39 -10.99 -7.25
N LEU A 173 -12.79 -11.85 -8.19
CA LEU A 173 -13.90 -11.56 -9.09
C LEU A 173 -15.23 -11.49 -8.33
N ARG A 174 -15.49 -12.44 -7.41
CA ARG A 174 -16.69 -12.42 -6.56
C ARG A 174 -16.74 -11.18 -5.66
N ILE A 175 -15.59 -10.79 -5.09
CA ILE A 175 -15.49 -9.60 -4.25
C ILE A 175 -15.78 -8.34 -5.07
N ALA A 176 -15.18 -8.22 -6.27
CA ALA A 176 -15.44 -7.09 -7.17
C ALA A 176 -16.94 -6.99 -7.53
N ALA A 177 -17.59 -8.12 -7.78
CA ALA A 177 -19.01 -8.18 -8.08
C ALA A 177 -19.86 -7.76 -6.87
N ALA A 178 -19.56 -8.28 -5.69
CA ALA A 178 -20.29 -7.96 -4.45
C ALA A 178 -20.18 -6.46 -4.10
N VAL A 179 -18.99 -5.86 -4.22
CA VAL A 179 -18.79 -4.44 -3.96
C VAL A 179 -19.59 -3.54 -4.91
N LEU A 180 -19.72 -3.96 -6.17
CA LEU A 180 -20.48 -3.21 -7.17
C LEU A 180 -21.98 -3.52 -7.17
N GLY A 181 -22.43 -4.50 -6.38
CA GLY A 181 -23.82 -4.96 -6.38
C GLY A 181 -24.25 -5.56 -7.73
N VAL A 182 -23.35 -6.26 -8.42
CA VAL A 182 -23.59 -6.85 -9.74
C VAL A 182 -23.21 -8.33 -9.77
N LEU A 183 -23.62 -9.05 -10.82
CA LEU A 183 -23.16 -10.42 -11.02
C LEU A 183 -21.68 -10.44 -11.51
N PRO A 184 -20.93 -11.50 -11.20
CA PRO A 184 -19.53 -11.62 -11.66
C PRO A 184 -19.35 -11.57 -13.18
N ALA A 185 -20.38 -11.96 -13.95
CA ALA A 185 -20.37 -11.89 -15.41
C ALA A 185 -20.64 -10.47 -15.97
N ASP A 186 -21.00 -9.51 -15.14
CA ASP A 186 -21.25 -8.14 -15.57
C ASP A 186 -19.94 -7.46 -16.00
N ARG A 187 -19.95 -6.83 -17.18
CA ARG A 187 -18.78 -6.13 -17.72
C ARG A 187 -18.29 -4.98 -16.83
N ARG A 188 -19.15 -4.40 -16.00
CA ARG A 188 -18.76 -3.38 -15.01
C ARG A 188 -17.83 -3.97 -13.96
N CYS A 189 -18.07 -5.23 -13.58
CA CYS A 189 -17.20 -5.95 -12.65
C CYS A 189 -15.78 -6.14 -13.20
N PHE A 190 -15.59 -6.29 -14.51
CA PHE A 190 -14.29 -6.58 -15.11
C PHE A 190 -13.25 -5.48 -14.89
N ARG A 191 -13.67 -4.21 -14.93
CA ARG A 191 -12.77 -3.09 -14.65
C ARG A 191 -12.30 -3.11 -13.20
N MET A 192 -13.24 -3.23 -12.28
CA MET A 192 -12.97 -3.34 -10.85
C MET A 192 -12.07 -4.53 -10.55
N PHE A 193 -12.37 -5.68 -11.13
CA PHE A 193 -11.56 -6.89 -10.99
C PHE A 193 -10.12 -6.71 -11.51
N VAL A 194 -9.93 -6.05 -12.65
CA VAL A 194 -8.59 -5.77 -13.19
C VAL A 194 -7.77 -4.91 -12.21
N HIS A 195 -8.37 -3.87 -11.63
CA HIS A 195 -7.67 -3.01 -10.67
C HIS A 195 -7.38 -3.74 -9.37
N LEU A 196 -8.35 -4.46 -8.84
CA LEU A 196 -8.21 -5.25 -7.62
C LEU A 196 -7.13 -6.33 -7.79
N SER A 197 -7.18 -7.08 -8.89
CA SER A 197 -6.20 -8.14 -9.19
C SER A 197 -4.78 -7.60 -9.32
N ARG A 198 -4.60 -6.44 -9.93
CA ARG A 198 -3.29 -5.77 -10.00
C ARG A 198 -2.80 -5.32 -8.63
N ALA A 199 -3.68 -4.79 -7.78
CA ALA A 199 -3.35 -4.43 -6.41
C ALA A 199 -2.87 -5.65 -5.60
N TYR A 200 -3.38 -6.84 -5.94
CA TYR A 200 -2.95 -8.12 -5.37
C TYR A 200 -1.81 -8.80 -6.13
N GLY A 201 -1.18 -8.13 -7.09
CA GLY A 201 0.02 -8.61 -7.77
C GLY A 201 -0.21 -9.68 -8.84
N LEU A 202 -1.46 -9.92 -9.26
CA LEU A 202 -1.72 -10.86 -10.33
C LEU A 202 -1.15 -10.36 -11.67
N ARG A 203 -0.61 -11.29 -12.45
CA ARG A 203 -0.06 -10.98 -13.78
C ARG A 203 -1.18 -10.72 -14.78
N THR A 204 -0.91 -9.87 -15.76
CA THR A 204 -1.88 -9.55 -16.82
C THR A 204 -2.37 -10.81 -17.57
N GLY A 205 -1.53 -11.84 -17.69
CA GLY A 205 -1.90 -13.13 -18.29
C GLY A 205 -2.96 -13.87 -17.50
N ASP A 206 -2.78 -13.95 -16.16
CA ASP A 206 -3.71 -14.63 -15.25
C ASP A 206 -5.07 -13.92 -15.23
N ILE A 207 -5.06 -12.59 -15.21
CA ILE A 207 -6.26 -11.76 -15.31
C ILE A 207 -6.98 -11.97 -16.65
N ALA A 208 -6.22 -12.03 -17.74
CA ALA A 208 -6.76 -12.25 -19.08
C ALA A 208 -7.42 -13.62 -19.20
N HIS A 209 -6.77 -14.66 -18.66
CA HIS A 209 -7.32 -16.02 -18.61
C HIS A 209 -8.63 -16.06 -17.80
N ALA A 210 -8.64 -15.48 -16.62
CA ALA A 210 -9.82 -15.46 -15.73
C ALA A 210 -11.04 -14.77 -16.34
N LEU A 211 -10.82 -13.76 -17.18
CA LEU A 211 -11.89 -13.00 -17.83
C LEU A 211 -12.21 -13.50 -19.25
N ALA A 212 -11.52 -14.54 -19.73
CA ALA A 212 -11.57 -14.97 -21.13
C ALA A 212 -11.31 -13.81 -22.13
N LEU A 213 -10.34 -12.95 -21.81
CA LEU A 213 -9.97 -11.77 -22.58
C LEU A 213 -8.51 -11.86 -23.07
N THR A 214 -8.16 -11.03 -24.03
CA THR A 214 -6.75 -10.88 -24.44
C THR A 214 -5.98 -10.00 -23.45
N PRO A 215 -4.66 -10.19 -23.27
CA PRO A 215 -3.83 -9.30 -22.44
C PRO A 215 -3.89 -7.83 -22.87
N ARG A 216 -4.09 -7.57 -24.17
CA ARG A 216 -4.30 -6.21 -24.70
C ARG A 216 -5.58 -5.59 -24.12
N ARG A 217 -6.68 -6.37 -24.10
CA ARG A 217 -7.97 -5.89 -23.56
C ARG A 217 -7.90 -5.63 -22.06
N VAL A 218 -7.21 -6.48 -21.30
CA VAL A 218 -6.96 -6.26 -19.86
C VAL A 218 -6.20 -4.96 -19.62
N ARG A 219 -5.18 -4.67 -20.44
CA ARG A 219 -4.45 -3.40 -20.35
C ARG A 219 -5.33 -2.19 -20.63
N GLN A 220 -6.22 -2.28 -21.62
CA GLN A 220 -7.19 -1.23 -21.93
C GLN A 220 -8.18 -1.00 -20.79
N LEU A 221 -8.72 -2.07 -20.21
CA LEU A 221 -9.63 -1.97 -19.05
C LEU A 221 -8.94 -1.31 -17.85
N GLY A 222 -7.69 -1.62 -17.61
CA GLY A 222 -6.90 -1.02 -16.53
C GLY A 222 -6.44 0.43 -16.80
N ALA A 223 -6.54 0.92 -18.03
CA ALA A 223 -6.16 2.31 -18.37
C ALA A 223 -7.31 3.32 -18.18
N GLN A 224 -8.56 2.84 -18.14
CA GLN A 224 -9.76 3.68 -18.24
C GLN A 224 -10.43 4.04 -16.90
N ALA A 225 -9.81 3.76 -15.73
CA ALA A 225 -10.65 3.64 -14.54
C ALA A 225 -10.09 4.31 -13.29
N GLU A 226 -9.90 5.61 -13.30
CA GLU A 226 -9.51 6.37 -12.10
C GLU A 226 -10.52 6.25 -10.93
N PRO A 227 -11.84 6.43 -11.11
CA PRO A 227 -12.79 6.29 -10.01
C PRO A 227 -12.84 4.87 -9.43
N LEU A 228 -12.75 3.85 -10.31
CA LEU A 228 -12.82 2.45 -9.91
C LEU A 228 -11.55 1.98 -9.20
N LEU A 229 -10.39 2.56 -9.49
CA LEU A 229 -9.17 2.25 -8.76
C LEU A 229 -9.25 2.74 -7.31
N GLY A 230 -9.82 3.92 -7.06
CA GLY A 230 -10.09 4.39 -5.71
C GLY A 230 -11.01 3.45 -4.94
N VAL A 231 -12.09 2.99 -5.57
CA VAL A 231 -13.00 1.99 -5.01
C VAL A 231 -12.28 0.67 -4.78
N ALA A 232 -11.46 0.18 -5.72
CA ALA A 232 -10.68 -1.04 -5.56
C ALA A 232 -9.73 -0.98 -4.37
N LEU A 233 -9.08 0.16 -4.14
CA LEU A 233 -8.14 0.34 -3.05
C LEU A 233 -8.85 0.48 -1.69
N THR A 234 -10.01 1.13 -1.66
CA THR A 234 -10.89 1.13 -0.50
C THR A 234 -11.40 -0.29 -0.22
N THR A 235 -11.71 -1.04 -1.27
CA THR A 235 -12.12 -2.45 -1.21
C THR A 235 -10.99 -3.35 -0.73
N ALA A 236 -9.74 -3.05 -1.04
CA ALA A 236 -8.58 -3.78 -0.49
C ALA A 236 -8.51 -3.67 1.05
N GLY A 237 -9.13 -2.65 1.64
CA GLY A 237 -9.40 -2.57 3.08
C GLY A 237 -10.71 -3.21 3.54
N HIS A 238 -11.51 -3.78 2.62
CA HIS A 238 -12.80 -4.38 2.95
C HIS A 238 -12.63 -5.63 3.83
N PRO A 239 -13.52 -5.89 4.81
CA PRO A 239 -13.42 -7.05 5.70
C PRO A 239 -13.29 -8.41 4.98
N MET A 240 -13.89 -8.57 3.80
CA MET A 240 -13.74 -9.78 2.98
C MET A 240 -12.33 -9.97 2.41
N LEU A 241 -11.53 -8.91 2.32
CA LEU A 241 -10.14 -8.92 1.84
C LEU A 241 -9.16 -8.70 2.98
N SER A 242 -9.63 -8.19 4.10
CA SER A 242 -8.89 -7.95 5.32
C SER A 242 -9.30 -9.01 6.33
N ARG A 243 -8.34 -9.65 6.99
CA ARG A 243 -8.59 -10.58 8.09
C ARG A 243 -8.75 -9.84 9.44
N VAL A 244 -9.09 -8.57 9.41
CA VAL A 244 -9.38 -7.81 10.63
C VAL A 244 -10.66 -8.37 11.23
N PRO A 245 -10.65 -8.81 12.49
CA PRO A 245 -11.82 -9.29 13.19
C PRO A 245 -12.90 -8.22 13.32
#